data_c9b8bef6aed169333f64ab236a92544b
#
_entry.id   c9b8bef6aed169333f64ab236a92544b
#
_cell.length_a   1.000
_cell.length_b   1.000
_cell.length_c   1.000
_cell.angle_alpha   90.00
_cell.angle_beta   90.00
_cell.angle_gamma   90.00
#
_symmetry.space_group_name_H-M   'P 1'
#
loop_
_entity.id
_entity.type
_entity.pdbx_description
1 polymer ?
#
loop_
_entity_poly.entity_id
_entity_poly.type
_entity_poly.pdbx_seq_one_letter_code
_entity_poly.pdbx_strand_id
1 'polypeptide(L)'
;MKLTKRVVDAALPETGEFLWDDEVKGFGLRVRPTSKTYYVQYKHDGATRRVKIGRHGPLLPEEARIEAKKILGAVARGQDPAQERNDKRKDLTVEEVCSRYLEHGASTLKASTREAVERAVRRHIVPLIGRKKLNALTGGDIERMMSAIGKGETATDERTGHRGRSIVKGGQGAAARTVAYLRSILAYAVRDKLRSDNPAAGIRLKPSRPMERFLSPAEIGRLGEALVEAEMKGERVEVTNAIRLLLLTGARKQEVLQLRWNEVDLDGGYLRLGDSKTGRKVIAIGAPARQLLAEMPRKGDYVFPAAKGNGPLVGLQKPWNAIRTAARLGDVRVHDLRHSHASTAVAAGESLFLTGKLLGHARPETTARYAHLADDPLRAAADRVAGRIADQLGQRVDTTADIVPIRRA
;
A
#
# COMPACT_ATOMS: atom_id res chain seq x y z
N MET A 1 -17.98 17.08 58.31
CA MET A 1 -19.45 16.96 58.16
C MET A 1 -19.74 15.91 57.09
N LYS A 2 -20.62 14.92 57.38
CA LYS A 2 -20.98 13.92 56.38
C LYS A 2 -21.77 14.57 55.21
N LEU A 3 -21.33 14.40 53.98
CA LEU A 3 -22.02 14.92 52.81
C LEU A 3 -23.25 14.05 52.50
N THR A 4 -24.38 14.37 53.11
CA THR A 4 -25.69 13.77 52.80
C THR A 4 -26.42 14.58 51.73
N LYS A 5 -27.46 14.00 51.10
CA LYS A 5 -28.27 14.73 50.10
C LYS A 5 -28.77 16.06 50.62
N ARG A 6 -29.32 16.07 51.86
CA ARG A 6 -29.82 17.28 52.53
C ARG A 6 -28.73 18.36 52.68
N VAL A 7 -27.53 17.96 53.09
CA VAL A 7 -26.38 18.87 53.26
C VAL A 7 -25.94 19.44 51.89
N VAL A 8 -25.88 18.59 50.87
CA VAL A 8 -25.46 19.00 49.52
C VAL A 8 -26.51 19.91 48.87
N ASP A 9 -27.81 19.63 49.06
CA ASP A 9 -28.89 20.46 48.51
C ASP A 9 -28.92 21.84 49.19
N ALA A 10 -28.68 21.90 50.52
CA ALA A 10 -28.64 23.15 51.28
C ALA A 10 -27.34 23.98 51.13
N ALA A 11 -26.27 23.41 50.55
CA ALA A 11 -25.01 24.10 50.41
C ALA A 11 -25.13 25.31 49.49
N LEU A 12 -24.79 26.50 49.97
CA LEU A 12 -24.82 27.76 49.24
C LEU A 12 -23.48 27.99 48.50
N PRO A 13 -23.48 28.74 47.40
CA PRO A 13 -22.28 29.01 46.64
C PRO A 13 -21.41 30.09 47.32
N GLU A 14 -20.66 29.72 48.33
CA GLU A 14 -19.56 30.53 48.80
C GLU A 14 -18.36 30.30 47.86
N THR A 15 -17.74 31.36 47.44
CA THR A 15 -16.76 31.41 46.39
C THR A 15 -15.63 30.38 46.53
N GLY A 16 -15.83 29.25 45.89
CA GLY A 16 -14.74 28.31 45.63
C GLY A 16 -14.32 27.35 46.70
N GLU A 17 -14.96 27.36 47.85
CA GLU A 17 -14.66 26.48 48.97
C GLU A 17 -15.13 25.04 48.72
N PHE A 18 -14.34 24.10 49.24
CA PHE A 18 -14.65 22.66 49.24
C PHE A 18 -15.26 22.29 50.58
N LEU A 19 -16.42 21.68 50.55
CA LEU A 19 -17.01 20.97 51.68
C LEU A 19 -16.47 19.54 51.71
N TRP A 20 -15.71 19.19 52.75
CA TRP A 20 -15.08 17.87 52.85
C TRP A 20 -15.96 16.90 53.66
N ASP A 21 -16.00 15.66 53.19
CA ASP A 21 -16.71 14.56 53.83
C ASP A 21 -15.88 13.99 55.00
N ASP A 22 -16.53 13.79 56.17
CA ASP A 22 -15.87 13.24 57.37
C ASP A 22 -15.70 11.72 57.29
N GLU A 23 -16.56 11.04 56.51
CA GLU A 23 -16.53 9.57 56.36
C GLU A 23 -15.41 9.12 55.44
N VAL A 24 -15.16 9.86 54.36
CA VAL A 24 -14.14 9.54 53.37
C VAL A 24 -13.18 10.72 53.26
N LYS A 25 -12.01 10.61 53.90
CA LYS A 25 -10.97 11.64 53.80
C LYS A 25 -10.57 11.87 52.33
N GLY A 26 -10.59 13.15 51.91
CA GLY A 26 -10.30 13.55 50.56
C GLY A 26 -11.51 13.55 49.59
N PHE A 27 -12.66 13.04 49.99
CA PHE A 27 -13.89 13.24 49.24
C PHE A 27 -14.51 14.60 49.60
N GLY A 28 -14.93 15.36 48.57
CA GLY A 28 -15.48 16.69 48.83
C GLY A 28 -16.41 17.18 47.72
N LEU A 29 -17.20 18.18 48.06
CA LEU A 29 -18.08 18.89 47.16
C LEU A 29 -17.55 20.29 46.89
N ARG A 30 -17.43 20.67 45.63
CA ARG A 30 -17.22 22.06 45.24
C ARG A 30 -18.56 22.69 44.86
N VAL A 31 -18.88 23.76 45.52
CA VAL A 31 -20.11 24.53 45.26
C VAL A 31 -19.76 25.77 44.46
N ARG A 32 -20.46 25.98 43.34
CA ARG A 32 -20.41 27.18 42.50
C ARG A 32 -21.80 27.72 42.28
N PRO A 33 -21.98 28.99 41.88
CA PRO A 33 -23.32 29.59 41.68
C PRO A 33 -24.26 28.75 40.80
N THR A 34 -23.73 28.08 39.79
CA THR A 34 -24.52 27.31 38.81
C THR A 34 -24.31 25.79 38.89
N SER A 35 -23.48 25.29 39.82
CA SER A 35 -23.17 23.84 39.84
C SER A 35 -22.56 23.39 41.15
N LYS A 36 -22.95 22.21 41.57
CA LYS A 36 -22.36 21.45 42.67
C LYS A 36 -21.66 20.24 42.10
N THR A 37 -20.36 20.04 42.43
CA THR A 37 -19.56 19.00 41.79
C THR A 37 -18.72 18.25 42.81
N TYR A 38 -18.78 16.92 42.77
CA TYR A 38 -18.01 16.05 43.64
C TYR A 38 -16.58 15.86 43.11
N TYR A 39 -15.62 15.83 44.03
CA TYR A 39 -14.20 15.62 43.80
C TYR A 39 -13.61 14.65 44.81
N VAL A 40 -12.52 14.00 44.45
CA VAL A 40 -11.60 13.36 45.36
C VAL A 40 -10.24 14.01 45.27
N GLN A 41 -9.64 14.29 46.44
CA GLN A 41 -8.29 14.85 46.55
C GLN A 41 -7.41 13.84 47.30
N TYR A 42 -6.19 13.64 46.79
CA TYR A 42 -5.21 12.74 47.37
C TYR A 42 -3.79 13.28 47.14
N LYS A 43 -2.81 12.72 47.86
CA LYS A 43 -1.39 12.98 47.63
C LYS A 43 -0.78 11.81 46.86
N HIS A 44 0.02 12.10 45.86
CA HIS A 44 0.79 11.11 45.10
C HIS A 44 2.14 11.73 44.79
N ASP A 45 3.26 11.04 45.11
CA ASP A 45 4.64 11.52 44.93
C ASP A 45 4.86 12.95 45.48
N GLY A 46 4.35 13.23 46.67
CA GLY A 46 4.46 14.54 47.32
C GLY A 46 3.53 15.64 46.79
N ALA A 47 2.88 15.45 45.65
CA ALA A 47 1.99 16.42 45.04
C ALA A 47 0.51 16.16 45.43
N THR A 48 -0.24 17.22 45.72
CA THR A 48 -1.70 17.14 45.89
C THR A 48 -2.38 17.09 44.52
N ARG A 49 -3.13 16.03 44.32
CA ARG A 49 -3.91 15.79 43.09
C ARG A 49 -5.40 15.83 43.38
N ARG A 50 -6.20 16.25 42.37
CA ARG A 50 -7.67 16.35 42.53
C ARG A 50 -8.36 15.79 41.28
N VAL A 51 -9.29 14.89 41.49
CA VAL A 51 -10.05 14.23 40.41
C VAL A 51 -11.52 14.56 40.54
N LYS A 52 -12.13 15.06 39.48
CA LYS A 52 -13.58 15.27 39.40
C LYS A 52 -14.29 13.92 39.30
N ILE A 53 -15.30 13.68 40.15
CA ILE A 53 -16.16 12.50 40.14
C ILE A 53 -17.37 12.74 39.23
N GLY A 54 -18.21 13.75 39.58
CA GLY A 54 -19.41 14.06 38.84
C GLY A 54 -20.16 15.27 39.36
N ARG A 55 -21.22 15.69 38.67
CA ARG A 55 -22.12 16.74 39.14
C ARG A 55 -23.19 16.16 40.06
N HIS A 56 -23.56 16.91 41.07
CA HIS A 56 -24.74 16.63 41.88
C HIS A 56 -26.00 16.78 41.02
N GLY A 57 -27.01 15.99 41.33
CA GLY A 57 -28.25 15.84 40.57
C GLY A 57 -28.28 14.49 39.86
N PRO A 58 -27.55 14.32 38.76
CA PRO A 58 -27.39 12.99 38.11
C PRO A 58 -26.67 11.96 39.00
N LEU A 59 -25.84 12.40 39.95
CA LEU A 59 -25.07 11.57 40.87
C LEU A 59 -25.40 11.96 42.29
N LEU A 60 -25.84 10.99 43.09
CA LEU A 60 -26.15 11.20 44.52
C LEU A 60 -24.85 11.17 45.35
N PRO A 61 -24.87 11.79 46.58
CA PRO A 61 -23.68 11.82 47.46
C PRO A 61 -23.14 10.43 47.80
N GLU A 62 -24.02 9.47 48.04
CA GLU A 62 -23.66 8.08 48.36
C GLU A 62 -22.95 7.39 47.20
N GLU A 63 -23.44 7.56 45.97
CA GLU A 63 -22.84 7.02 44.78
C GLU A 63 -21.47 7.67 44.51
N ALA A 64 -21.39 9.01 44.68
CA ALA A 64 -20.14 9.75 44.57
C ALA A 64 -19.09 9.30 45.59
N ARG A 65 -19.55 8.96 46.83
CA ARG A 65 -18.69 8.42 47.90
C ARG A 65 -18.16 7.05 47.58
N ILE A 66 -18.96 6.18 46.98
CA ILE A 66 -18.51 4.86 46.50
C ILE A 66 -17.43 5.02 45.44
N GLU A 67 -17.64 5.94 44.50
CA GLU A 67 -16.68 6.23 43.45
C GLU A 67 -15.38 6.86 44.02
N ALA A 68 -15.48 7.73 45.02
CA ALA A 68 -14.32 8.26 45.75
C ALA A 68 -13.50 7.13 46.40
N LYS A 69 -14.17 6.18 47.09
CA LYS A 69 -13.51 5.02 47.70
C LYS A 69 -12.78 4.16 46.67
N LYS A 70 -13.35 3.94 45.48
CA LYS A 70 -12.66 3.22 44.36
C LYS A 70 -11.40 3.94 43.91
N ILE A 71 -11.49 5.27 43.69
CA ILE A 71 -10.34 6.08 43.27
C ILE A 71 -9.25 6.06 44.32
N LEU A 72 -9.58 6.26 45.60
CA LEU A 72 -8.61 6.21 46.70
C LEU A 72 -8.01 4.82 46.89
N GLY A 73 -8.76 3.76 46.65
CA GLY A 73 -8.28 2.39 46.65
C GLY A 73 -7.26 2.14 45.52
N ALA A 74 -7.45 2.75 44.33
CA ALA A 74 -6.48 2.72 43.25
C ALA A 74 -5.19 3.47 43.63
N VAL A 75 -5.32 4.64 44.24
CA VAL A 75 -4.18 5.41 44.76
C VAL A 75 -3.37 4.63 45.80
N ALA A 76 -4.06 3.95 46.73
CA ALA A 76 -3.42 3.11 47.74
C ALA A 76 -2.62 1.93 47.14
N ARG A 77 -2.98 1.51 45.92
CA ARG A 77 -2.23 0.52 45.14
C ARG A 77 -1.13 1.13 44.28
N GLY A 78 -0.78 2.40 44.44
CA GLY A 78 0.28 3.08 43.71
C GLY A 78 -0.14 3.67 42.36
N GLN A 79 -1.40 3.68 42.00
CA GLN A 79 -1.90 4.28 40.73
C GLN A 79 -2.11 5.80 40.93
N ASP A 80 -1.98 6.57 39.82
CA ASP A 80 -2.32 8.00 39.79
C ASP A 80 -3.48 8.27 38.82
N PRO A 81 -4.75 8.17 39.30
CA PRO A 81 -5.92 8.39 38.44
C PRO A 81 -6.02 9.79 37.82
N ALA A 82 -5.38 10.80 38.41
CA ALA A 82 -5.33 12.14 37.83
C ALA A 82 -4.39 12.18 36.65
N GLN A 83 -3.22 11.54 36.77
CA GLN A 83 -2.25 11.43 35.69
C GLN A 83 -2.81 10.59 34.54
N GLU A 84 -3.39 9.44 34.84
CA GLU A 84 -4.02 8.59 33.81
C GLU A 84 -5.09 9.32 32.99
N ARG A 85 -5.92 10.16 33.67
CA ARG A 85 -6.92 10.99 32.99
C ARG A 85 -6.31 12.08 32.12
N ASN A 86 -5.20 12.66 32.57
CA ASN A 86 -4.47 13.68 31.85
C ASN A 86 -3.79 13.08 30.60
N ASP A 87 -3.20 11.89 30.76
CA ASP A 87 -2.56 11.17 29.67
C ASP A 87 -3.60 10.74 28.61
N LYS A 88 -4.78 10.25 29.04
CA LYS A 88 -5.91 9.98 28.13
C LYS A 88 -6.40 11.23 27.38
N ARG A 89 -6.29 12.42 27.99
CA ARG A 89 -6.65 13.70 27.32
C ARG A 89 -5.57 14.15 26.35
N LYS A 90 -4.29 13.88 26.65
CA LYS A 90 -3.15 14.19 25.78
C LYS A 90 -2.93 13.14 24.71
N ASP A 91 -3.61 11.99 24.78
CA ASP A 91 -3.53 10.95 23.78
C ASP A 91 -3.89 11.51 22.39
N LEU A 92 -3.01 11.26 21.44
CA LEU A 92 -3.18 11.71 20.06
C LEU A 92 -4.34 10.94 19.41
N THR A 93 -4.96 11.57 18.44
CA THR A 93 -5.86 10.88 17.51
C THR A 93 -5.07 10.14 16.43
N VAL A 94 -5.69 9.18 15.75
CA VAL A 94 -5.10 8.49 14.61
C VAL A 94 -4.74 9.48 13.49
N GLU A 95 -5.55 10.52 13.27
CA GLU A 95 -5.30 11.58 12.30
C GLU A 95 -4.04 12.38 12.63
N GLU A 96 -3.87 12.78 13.89
CA GLU A 96 -2.68 13.50 14.34
C GLU A 96 -1.40 12.66 14.19
N VAL A 97 -1.49 11.35 14.44
CA VAL A 97 -0.37 10.43 14.22
C VAL A 97 -0.08 10.25 12.72
N CYS A 98 -1.10 10.16 11.87
CA CYS A 98 -0.90 10.12 10.43
C CYS A 98 -0.19 11.37 9.91
N SER A 99 -0.57 12.56 10.39
CA SER A 99 0.07 13.82 10.03
C SER A 99 1.54 13.84 10.44
N ARG A 100 1.86 13.49 11.68
CA ARG A 100 3.24 13.38 12.17
C ARG A 100 4.08 12.38 11.37
N TYR A 101 3.48 11.23 11.01
CA TYR A 101 4.16 10.26 10.17
C TYR A 101 4.50 10.84 8.79
N LEU A 102 3.58 11.55 8.15
CA LEU A 102 3.79 12.14 6.84
C LEU A 102 4.85 13.26 6.88
N GLU A 103 4.94 13.99 7.99
CA GLU A 103 5.94 15.05 8.19
C GLU A 103 7.34 14.48 8.48
N HIS A 104 7.45 13.50 9.37
CA HIS A 104 8.73 13.03 9.89
C HIS A 104 9.06 11.58 9.52
N GLY A 105 8.08 10.66 9.60
CA GLY A 105 8.29 9.22 9.40
C GLY A 105 8.40 8.80 7.94
N ALA A 106 7.85 9.60 7.03
CA ALA A 106 7.80 9.31 5.59
C ALA A 106 8.95 9.94 4.78
N SER A 107 9.93 10.57 5.44
CA SER A 107 11.04 11.29 4.78
C SER A 107 11.91 10.41 3.88
N THR A 108 12.07 9.13 4.22
CA THR A 108 12.87 8.15 3.45
C THR A 108 12.08 7.47 2.33
N LEU A 109 10.77 7.71 2.22
CA LEU A 109 9.95 7.11 1.18
C LEU A 109 10.14 7.81 -0.16
N LYS A 110 10.15 7.03 -1.25
CA LYS A 110 10.06 7.61 -2.60
C LYS A 110 8.78 8.45 -2.73
N ALA A 111 8.85 9.56 -3.46
CA ALA A 111 7.74 10.51 -3.63
C ALA A 111 6.40 9.82 -3.98
N SER A 112 6.42 8.89 -4.95
CA SER A 112 5.23 8.13 -5.36
C SER A 112 4.63 7.26 -4.25
N THR A 113 5.46 6.73 -3.34
CA THR A 113 4.99 5.95 -2.19
C THR A 113 4.37 6.88 -1.14
N ARG A 114 5.03 8.02 -0.88
CA ARG A 114 4.50 9.04 0.04
C ARG A 114 3.13 9.53 -0.42
N GLU A 115 2.96 9.88 -1.70
CA GLU A 115 1.67 10.26 -2.28
C GLU A 115 0.60 9.17 -2.14
N ALA A 116 0.99 7.88 -2.30
CA ALA A 116 0.07 6.77 -2.13
C ALA A 116 -0.37 6.60 -0.68
N VAL A 117 0.53 6.76 0.29
CA VAL A 117 0.23 6.77 1.73
C VAL A 117 -0.69 7.94 2.07
N GLU A 118 -0.34 9.15 1.64
CA GLU A 118 -1.11 10.37 1.87
C GLU A 118 -2.54 10.25 1.33
N ARG A 119 -2.68 9.70 0.13
CA ARG A 119 -3.99 9.41 -0.48
C ARG A 119 -4.78 8.41 0.34
N ALA A 120 -4.15 7.33 0.83
CA ALA A 120 -4.81 6.33 1.67
C ALA A 120 -5.24 6.91 3.04
N VAL A 121 -4.39 7.74 3.64
CA VAL A 121 -4.70 8.47 4.88
C VAL A 121 -5.94 9.34 4.67
N ARG A 122 -5.91 10.22 3.67
CA ARG A 122 -6.99 11.17 3.41
C ARG A 122 -8.30 10.50 3.00
N ARG A 123 -8.25 9.45 2.17
CA ARG A 123 -9.45 8.85 1.56
C ARG A 123 -10.06 7.71 2.37
N HIS A 124 -9.28 7.06 3.21
CA HIS A 124 -9.72 5.84 3.89
C HIS A 124 -9.51 5.91 5.40
N ILE A 125 -8.29 6.25 5.87
CA ILE A 125 -7.96 6.12 7.29
C ILE A 125 -8.67 7.21 8.10
N VAL A 126 -8.48 8.48 7.75
CA VAL A 126 -9.06 9.61 8.48
C VAL A 126 -10.59 9.58 8.50
N PRO A 127 -11.30 9.34 7.39
CA PRO A 127 -12.76 9.29 7.41
C PRO A 127 -13.33 8.19 8.30
N LEU A 128 -12.67 7.03 8.42
CA LEU A 128 -13.20 5.88 9.15
C LEU A 128 -12.75 5.79 10.60
N ILE A 129 -11.49 6.15 10.89
CA ILE A 129 -10.91 5.98 12.23
C ILE A 129 -10.09 7.19 12.70
N GLY A 130 -10.00 8.27 11.94
CA GLY A 130 -9.14 9.42 12.24
C GLY A 130 -9.40 10.05 13.61
N ARG A 131 -10.65 10.16 14.03
CA ARG A 131 -11.06 10.74 15.33
C ARG A 131 -10.81 9.84 16.54
N LYS A 132 -10.50 8.55 16.32
CA LYS A 132 -10.20 7.66 17.43
C LYS A 132 -8.89 8.03 18.10
N LYS A 133 -8.86 7.92 19.42
CA LYS A 133 -7.62 8.06 20.19
C LYS A 133 -6.67 6.91 19.87
N LEU A 134 -5.40 7.21 19.72
CA LEU A 134 -4.38 6.25 19.30
C LEU A 134 -4.32 5.02 20.22
N ASN A 135 -4.34 5.24 21.53
CA ASN A 135 -4.28 4.16 22.51
C ASN A 135 -5.61 3.39 22.67
N ALA A 136 -6.72 3.94 22.18
CA ALA A 136 -8.01 3.26 22.11
C ALA A 136 -8.26 2.49 20.80
N LEU A 137 -7.35 2.58 19.83
CA LEU A 137 -7.45 1.88 18.54
C LEU A 137 -7.15 0.38 18.74
N THR A 138 -8.08 -0.47 18.33
CA THR A 138 -7.99 -1.93 18.43
C THR A 138 -7.84 -2.61 17.06
N GLY A 139 -7.42 -3.88 17.06
CA GLY A 139 -7.41 -4.70 15.83
C GLY A 139 -8.80 -4.82 15.20
N GLY A 140 -9.85 -4.96 16.01
CA GLY A 140 -11.24 -5.01 15.51
C GLY A 140 -11.70 -3.72 14.81
N ASP A 141 -11.19 -2.55 15.23
CA ASP A 141 -11.47 -1.30 14.51
C ASP A 141 -10.82 -1.30 13.12
N ILE A 142 -9.60 -1.83 13.03
CA ILE A 142 -8.85 -1.92 11.76
C ILE A 142 -9.52 -2.94 10.82
N GLU A 143 -10.02 -4.05 11.34
CA GLU A 143 -10.78 -5.03 10.55
C GLU A 143 -12.09 -4.44 10.03
N ARG A 144 -12.82 -3.67 10.84
CA ARG A 144 -14.02 -2.94 10.40
C ARG A 144 -13.67 -1.93 9.30
N MET A 145 -12.61 -1.14 9.48
CA MET A 145 -12.10 -0.23 8.46
C MET A 145 -11.76 -0.99 7.17
N MET A 146 -11.07 -2.12 7.26
CA MET A 146 -10.71 -2.97 6.11
C MET A 146 -11.96 -3.48 5.39
N SER A 147 -12.99 -3.91 6.13
CA SER A 147 -14.28 -4.34 5.58
C SER A 147 -15.01 -3.20 4.86
N ALA A 148 -15.09 -2.03 5.48
CA ALA A 148 -15.73 -0.84 4.92
C ALA A 148 -15.09 -0.41 3.60
N ILE A 149 -13.75 -0.36 3.53
CA ILE A 149 -13.01 -0.08 2.30
C ILE A 149 -13.29 -1.17 1.25
N GLY A 150 -13.30 -2.44 1.67
CA GLY A 150 -13.57 -3.58 0.81
C GLY A 150 -14.93 -3.51 0.13
N LYS A 151 -15.96 -3.05 0.85
CA LYS A 151 -17.32 -2.81 0.36
C LYS A 151 -17.47 -1.53 -0.46
N GLY A 152 -16.47 -0.66 -0.47
CA GLY A 152 -16.52 0.61 -1.18
C GLY A 152 -17.20 1.75 -0.42
N GLU A 153 -17.38 1.66 0.90
CA GLU A 153 -18.01 2.71 1.71
C GLU A 153 -17.23 4.04 1.68
N THR A 154 -15.95 4.00 1.30
CA THR A 154 -15.12 5.19 1.06
C THR A 154 -14.98 5.53 -0.42
N ALA A 155 -15.86 5.00 -1.27
CA ALA A 155 -15.85 5.33 -2.69
C ALA A 155 -16.20 6.80 -2.90
N THR A 156 -15.41 7.49 -3.72
CA THR A 156 -15.64 8.89 -4.08
C THR A 156 -15.32 9.11 -5.54
N ASP A 157 -16.03 10.03 -6.16
CA ASP A 157 -15.79 10.49 -7.51
C ASP A 157 -15.79 12.02 -7.51
N GLU A 158 -14.61 12.61 -7.43
CA GLU A 158 -14.44 14.04 -7.22
C GLU A 158 -13.65 14.67 -8.36
N ARG A 159 -14.06 15.86 -8.79
CA ARG A 159 -13.25 16.73 -9.64
C ARG A 159 -12.14 17.36 -8.82
N THR A 160 -10.88 17.16 -9.21
CA THR A 160 -9.69 17.67 -8.50
C THR A 160 -9.08 18.90 -9.14
N GLY A 161 -9.68 19.43 -10.22
CA GLY A 161 -9.23 20.60 -10.95
C GLY A 161 -9.89 20.69 -12.33
N HIS A 162 -9.45 21.65 -13.16
CA HIS A 162 -10.05 21.95 -14.47
C HIS A 162 -10.20 20.72 -15.39
N ARG A 163 -9.31 19.73 -15.33
CA ARG A 163 -9.39 18.46 -16.08
C ARG A 163 -9.09 17.24 -15.20
N GLY A 164 -9.00 17.44 -13.89
CA GLY A 164 -8.67 16.40 -12.93
C GLY A 164 -9.91 15.71 -12.39
N ARG A 165 -9.92 14.37 -12.34
CA ARG A 165 -10.95 13.55 -11.70
C ARG A 165 -10.28 12.49 -10.84
N SER A 166 -10.67 12.40 -9.58
CA SER A 166 -10.21 11.38 -8.64
C SER A 166 -11.34 10.39 -8.37
N ILE A 167 -11.19 9.19 -8.88
CA ILE A 167 -12.15 8.11 -8.66
C ILE A 167 -11.55 7.12 -7.68
N VAL A 168 -12.20 6.97 -6.53
CA VAL A 168 -11.86 5.97 -5.51
C VAL A 168 -13.00 4.94 -5.50
N LYS A 169 -12.70 3.69 -5.81
CA LYS A 169 -13.70 2.61 -5.88
C LYS A 169 -13.71 1.70 -4.65
N GLY A 170 -12.67 1.78 -3.80
CA GLY A 170 -12.48 0.82 -2.73
C GLY A 170 -12.04 -0.55 -3.25
N GLY A 171 -12.59 -1.61 -2.64
CA GLY A 171 -12.31 -3.01 -2.97
C GLY A 171 -11.19 -3.63 -2.15
N GLN A 172 -11.06 -4.98 -2.18
CA GLN A 172 -10.16 -5.76 -1.33
C GLN A 172 -8.67 -5.36 -1.48
N GLY A 173 -8.24 -5.05 -2.70
CA GLY A 173 -6.87 -4.60 -2.94
C GLY A 173 -6.55 -3.21 -2.37
N ALA A 174 -7.53 -2.30 -2.34
CA ALA A 174 -7.40 -0.99 -1.69
C ALA A 174 -7.36 -1.16 -0.17
N ALA A 175 -8.26 -1.99 0.38
CA ALA A 175 -8.32 -2.32 1.78
C ALA A 175 -6.99 -2.89 2.29
N ALA A 176 -6.46 -3.92 1.64
CA ALA A 176 -5.18 -4.54 2.02
C ALA A 176 -4.01 -3.54 1.99
N ARG A 177 -3.91 -2.72 0.96
CA ARG A 177 -2.86 -1.67 0.88
C ARG A 177 -3.01 -0.62 1.95
N THR A 178 -4.24 -0.17 2.24
CA THR A 178 -4.50 0.83 3.29
C THR A 178 -4.09 0.29 4.67
N VAL A 179 -4.42 -0.97 4.99
CA VAL A 179 -3.99 -1.60 6.23
C VAL A 179 -2.46 -1.75 6.29
N ALA A 180 -1.80 -2.08 5.18
CA ALA A 180 -0.33 -2.14 5.12
C ALA A 180 0.29 -0.75 5.41
N TYR A 181 -0.27 0.33 4.89
CA TYR A 181 0.19 1.69 5.20
C TYR A 181 -0.09 2.05 6.66
N LEU A 182 -1.29 1.75 7.18
CA LEU A 182 -1.61 1.97 8.58
C LEU A 182 -0.67 1.20 9.52
N ARG A 183 -0.30 -0.04 9.15
CA ARG A 183 0.69 -0.83 9.89
C ARG A 183 2.05 -0.12 9.99
N SER A 184 2.50 0.52 8.92
CA SER A 184 3.74 1.29 8.91
C SER A 184 3.63 2.55 9.76
N ILE A 185 2.49 3.25 9.71
CA ILE A 185 2.20 4.44 10.53
C ILE A 185 2.20 4.07 12.03
N LEU A 186 1.54 2.97 12.38
CA LEU A 186 1.49 2.51 13.77
C LEU A 186 2.84 1.96 14.26
N ALA A 187 3.64 1.36 13.38
CA ALA A 187 5.02 0.98 13.71
C ALA A 187 5.89 2.22 14.00
N TYR A 188 5.70 3.32 13.28
CA TYR A 188 6.29 4.60 13.61
C TYR A 188 5.84 5.09 14.98
N ALA A 189 4.53 5.02 15.28
CA ALA A 189 4.00 5.43 16.59
C ALA A 189 4.59 4.63 17.76
N VAL A 190 4.82 3.32 17.57
CA VAL A 190 5.50 2.48 18.59
C VAL A 190 6.96 2.89 18.76
N ARG A 191 7.70 3.10 17.66
CA ARG A 191 9.10 3.54 17.70
C ARG A 191 9.25 4.90 18.39
N ASP A 192 8.27 5.80 18.16
CA ASP A 192 8.23 7.16 18.73
C ASP A 192 7.62 7.20 20.14
N LYS A 193 7.40 6.02 20.74
CA LYS A 193 6.83 5.84 22.09
C LYS A 193 5.46 6.50 22.31
N LEU A 194 4.68 6.69 21.24
CA LEU A 194 3.33 7.23 21.31
C LEU A 194 2.31 6.16 21.75
N ARG A 195 2.64 4.87 21.54
CA ARG A 195 1.92 3.69 22.06
C ARG A 195 2.87 2.51 22.22
N SER A 196 2.45 1.51 22.98
CA SER A 196 3.30 0.35 23.33
C SER A 196 3.27 -0.79 22.30
N ASP A 197 2.20 -0.92 21.51
CA ASP A 197 1.96 -2.03 20.58
C ASP A 197 1.47 -1.55 19.21
N ASN A 198 1.42 -2.45 18.24
CA ASN A 198 0.87 -2.19 16.91
C ASN A 198 -0.36 -3.08 16.66
N PRO A 199 -1.58 -2.60 16.82
CA PRO A 199 -2.79 -3.40 16.64
C PRO A 199 -3.03 -3.85 15.19
N ALA A 200 -2.29 -3.29 14.21
CA ALA A 200 -2.35 -3.75 12.83
C ALA A 200 -1.41 -4.93 12.54
N ALA A 201 -0.49 -5.28 13.45
CA ALA A 201 0.52 -6.32 13.19
C ALA A 201 -0.09 -7.70 12.89
N GLY A 202 -1.13 -8.09 13.66
CA GLY A 202 -1.81 -9.37 13.54
C GLY A 202 -2.88 -9.45 12.45
N ILE A 203 -3.21 -8.35 11.77
CA ILE A 203 -4.27 -8.36 10.76
C ILE A 203 -3.85 -9.18 9.54
N ARG A 204 -4.59 -10.21 9.22
CA ARG A 204 -4.35 -11.03 8.02
C ARG A 204 -4.84 -10.31 6.77
N LEU A 205 -3.92 -10.01 5.87
CA LEU A 205 -4.25 -9.45 4.56
C LEU A 205 -4.50 -10.59 3.58
N LYS A 206 -5.66 -10.61 2.93
CA LYS A 206 -5.89 -11.56 1.84
C LYS A 206 -4.91 -11.23 0.70
N PRO A 207 -4.09 -12.20 0.26
CA PRO A 207 -3.24 -11.99 -0.89
C PRO A 207 -4.11 -11.70 -2.11
N SER A 208 -3.71 -10.73 -2.92
CA SER A 208 -4.31 -10.55 -4.24
C SER A 208 -4.00 -11.79 -5.08
N ARG A 209 -4.99 -12.33 -5.77
CA ARG A 209 -4.73 -13.40 -6.74
C ARG A 209 -3.74 -12.86 -7.77
N PRO A 210 -2.64 -13.58 -8.06
CA PRO A 210 -1.78 -13.22 -9.17
C PRO A 210 -2.63 -13.19 -10.44
N MET A 211 -2.57 -12.08 -11.15
CA MET A 211 -3.17 -12.02 -12.48
C MET A 211 -2.09 -12.40 -13.48
N GLU A 212 -2.19 -13.57 -14.05
CA GLU A 212 -1.27 -14.09 -15.05
C GLU A 212 -2.01 -14.11 -16.39
N ARG A 213 -1.61 -13.19 -17.27
CA ARG A 213 -2.14 -13.05 -18.61
C ARG A 213 -0.95 -12.87 -19.57
N PHE A 214 -0.82 -13.77 -20.51
CA PHE A 214 0.19 -13.75 -21.57
C PHE A 214 -0.51 -13.61 -22.91
N LEU A 215 0.09 -12.90 -23.83
CA LEU A 215 -0.40 -12.82 -25.20
C LEU A 215 0.10 -14.06 -25.97
N SER A 216 -0.80 -14.71 -26.69
CA SER A 216 -0.45 -15.72 -27.68
C SER A 216 0.22 -15.09 -28.91
N PRO A 217 0.93 -15.86 -29.74
CA PRO A 217 1.48 -15.34 -30.99
C PRO A 217 0.46 -14.65 -31.90
N ALA A 218 -0.76 -15.19 -31.99
CA ALA A 218 -1.84 -14.57 -32.76
C ALA A 218 -2.31 -13.24 -32.14
N GLU A 219 -2.31 -13.13 -30.82
CA GLU A 219 -2.65 -11.89 -30.10
C GLU A 219 -1.57 -10.82 -30.28
N ILE A 220 -0.28 -11.22 -30.30
CA ILE A 220 0.85 -10.33 -30.61
C ILE A 220 0.72 -9.80 -32.04
N GLY A 221 0.35 -10.65 -33.01
CA GLY A 221 0.08 -10.24 -34.39
C GLY A 221 -1.01 -9.18 -34.46
N ARG A 222 -2.19 -9.44 -33.87
CA ARG A 222 -3.29 -8.47 -33.82
C ARG A 222 -2.93 -7.17 -33.11
N LEU A 223 -2.09 -7.23 -32.08
CA LEU A 223 -1.56 -6.03 -31.44
C LEU A 223 -0.69 -5.22 -32.41
N GLY A 224 0.16 -5.88 -33.18
CA GLY A 224 0.99 -5.24 -34.21
C GLY A 224 0.15 -4.49 -35.24
N GLU A 225 -0.88 -5.16 -35.78
CA GLU A 225 -1.83 -4.56 -36.74
C GLU A 225 -2.57 -3.35 -36.15
N ALA A 226 -3.06 -3.47 -34.92
CA ALA A 226 -3.77 -2.39 -34.23
C ALA A 226 -2.85 -1.19 -33.91
N LEU A 227 -1.57 -1.40 -33.67
CA LEU A 227 -0.61 -0.32 -33.50
C LEU A 227 -0.38 0.46 -34.80
N VAL A 228 -0.25 -0.22 -35.95
CA VAL A 228 -0.14 0.40 -37.27
C VAL A 228 -1.42 1.16 -37.59
N GLU A 229 -2.59 0.55 -37.38
CA GLU A 229 -3.89 1.20 -37.60
C GLU A 229 -4.06 2.46 -36.74
N ALA A 230 -3.60 2.43 -35.49
CA ALA A 230 -3.65 3.60 -34.59
C ALA A 230 -2.77 4.76 -35.14
N GLU A 231 -1.59 4.46 -35.67
CA GLU A 231 -0.72 5.45 -36.31
C GLU A 231 -1.39 6.06 -37.55
N MET A 232 -2.01 5.24 -38.41
CA MET A 232 -2.76 5.72 -39.57
C MET A 232 -3.92 6.63 -39.19
N LYS A 233 -4.53 6.40 -38.00
CA LYS A 233 -5.59 7.24 -37.44
C LYS A 233 -5.09 8.47 -36.68
N GLY A 234 -3.79 8.75 -36.69
CA GLY A 234 -3.18 9.92 -36.10
C GLY A 234 -2.74 9.75 -34.63
N GLU A 235 -2.68 8.52 -34.10
CA GLU A 235 -2.02 8.32 -32.81
C GLU A 235 -0.52 8.61 -32.93
N ARG A 236 0.05 9.18 -31.91
CA ARG A 236 1.46 9.56 -31.89
C ARG A 236 2.37 8.34 -31.92
N VAL A 237 3.39 8.40 -32.79
CA VAL A 237 4.41 7.34 -32.93
C VAL A 237 5.13 7.07 -31.60
N GLU A 238 5.34 8.09 -30.77
CA GLU A 238 5.94 7.91 -29.45
C GLU A 238 5.09 7.02 -28.53
N VAL A 239 3.76 7.03 -28.69
CA VAL A 239 2.84 6.20 -27.91
C VAL A 239 2.90 4.74 -28.37
N THR A 240 2.80 4.50 -29.67
CA THR A 240 2.82 3.16 -30.26
C THR A 240 4.17 2.48 -30.11
N ASN A 241 5.27 3.24 -30.30
CA ASN A 241 6.62 2.74 -30.10
C ASN A 241 6.97 2.50 -28.62
N ALA A 242 6.41 3.27 -27.69
CA ALA A 242 6.52 2.92 -26.27
C ALA A 242 5.86 1.57 -25.96
N ILE A 243 4.71 1.26 -26.57
CA ILE A 243 4.04 -0.05 -26.40
C ILE A 243 4.88 -1.17 -27.05
N ARG A 244 5.41 -0.95 -28.27
CA ARG A 244 6.33 -1.91 -28.91
C ARG A 244 7.56 -2.18 -28.06
N LEU A 245 8.20 -1.13 -27.55
CA LEU A 245 9.40 -1.28 -26.72
C LEU A 245 9.11 -2.01 -25.40
N LEU A 246 7.94 -1.79 -24.78
CA LEU A 246 7.52 -2.53 -23.60
C LEU A 246 7.44 -4.03 -23.87
N LEU A 247 6.87 -4.43 -25.01
CA LEU A 247 6.77 -5.84 -25.38
C LEU A 247 8.15 -6.42 -25.77
N LEU A 248 8.94 -5.69 -26.54
CA LEU A 248 10.26 -6.14 -27.04
C LEU A 248 11.31 -6.29 -25.94
N THR A 249 11.18 -5.56 -24.84
CA THR A 249 12.20 -5.55 -23.77
C THR A 249 11.73 -6.12 -22.44
N GLY A 250 10.43 -6.27 -22.25
CA GLY A 250 9.86 -6.62 -20.95
C GLY A 250 10.14 -5.59 -19.85
N ALA A 251 10.58 -4.38 -20.17
CA ALA A 251 10.83 -3.31 -19.22
C ALA A 251 9.55 -2.89 -18.48
N ARG A 252 9.67 -2.28 -17.30
CA ARG A 252 8.50 -1.73 -16.61
C ARG A 252 7.98 -0.49 -17.32
N LYS A 253 6.67 -0.28 -17.27
CA LYS A 253 6.02 0.88 -17.92
C LYS A 253 6.75 2.20 -17.65
N GLN A 254 7.08 2.51 -16.43
CA GLN A 254 7.75 3.77 -16.10
C GLN A 254 9.21 3.81 -16.56
N GLU A 255 9.89 2.67 -16.61
CA GLU A 255 11.25 2.57 -17.15
C GLU A 255 11.28 2.96 -18.64
N VAL A 256 10.27 2.57 -19.41
CA VAL A 256 10.14 2.97 -20.81
C VAL A 256 9.66 4.42 -20.97
N LEU A 257 8.59 4.80 -20.26
CA LEU A 257 8.02 6.14 -20.43
C LEU A 257 8.97 7.27 -20.00
N GLN A 258 9.86 7.01 -19.04
CA GLN A 258 10.83 7.97 -18.51
C GLN A 258 12.24 7.80 -19.12
N LEU A 259 12.40 6.91 -20.11
CA LEU A 259 13.68 6.62 -20.74
C LEU A 259 14.28 7.87 -21.36
N ARG A 260 15.54 8.15 -21.05
CA ARG A 260 16.31 9.25 -21.60
C ARG A 260 17.31 8.77 -22.64
N TRP A 261 17.66 9.61 -23.58
CA TRP A 261 18.63 9.27 -24.64
C TRP A 261 20.02 8.94 -24.07
N ASN A 262 20.45 9.58 -23.01
CA ASN A 262 21.73 9.26 -22.35
C ASN A 262 21.75 7.90 -21.61
N GLU A 263 20.60 7.24 -21.49
CA GLU A 263 20.45 5.89 -20.93
C GLU A 263 20.42 4.81 -22.03
N VAL A 264 20.40 5.20 -23.33
CA VAL A 264 20.31 4.29 -24.46
C VAL A 264 21.70 4.08 -25.07
N ASP A 265 22.22 2.88 -24.93
CA ASP A 265 23.47 2.41 -25.53
C ASP A 265 23.12 1.51 -26.73
N LEU A 266 22.97 2.13 -27.93
CA LEU A 266 22.59 1.39 -29.13
C LEU A 266 23.70 0.46 -29.60
N ASP A 267 24.98 0.85 -29.47
CA ASP A 267 26.12 0.05 -29.94
C ASP A 267 26.33 -1.16 -29.01
N GLY A 268 26.30 -0.95 -27.72
CA GLY A 268 26.37 -2.02 -26.73
C GLY A 268 25.12 -2.88 -26.64
N GLY A 269 23.98 -2.39 -27.13
CA GLY A 269 22.69 -3.10 -27.02
C GLY A 269 22.09 -3.11 -25.61
N TYR A 270 22.17 -1.99 -24.89
CA TYR A 270 21.68 -1.89 -23.52
C TYR A 270 20.89 -0.61 -23.26
N LEU A 271 19.92 -0.70 -22.32
CA LEU A 271 19.36 0.45 -21.61
C LEU A 271 19.98 0.49 -20.21
N ARG A 272 20.67 1.59 -19.89
CA ARG A 272 21.39 1.80 -18.61
C ARG A 272 20.63 2.76 -17.72
N LEU A 273 19.63 2.26 -17.03
CA LEU A 273 18.73 3.07 -16.21
C LEU A 273 19.41 3.52 -14.91
N GLY A 274 19.54 4.83 -14.71
CA GLY A 274 20.18 5.42 -13.52
C GLY A 274 19.38 5.26 -12.24
N ASP A 275 18.05 5.44 -12.29
CA ASP A 275 17.13 5.22 -11.16
C ASP A 275 15.89 4.43 -11.61
N SER A 276 15.81 3.18 -11.18
CA SER A 276 14.62 2.36 -11.33
C SER A 276 13.95 2.13 -9.97
N LYS A 277 12.78 1.48 -9.96
CA LYS A 277 12.12 1.08 -8.71
C LYS A 277 13.02 0.25 -7.76
N THR A 278 14.05 -0.39 -8.31
CA THR A 278 14.96 -1.29 -7.59
C THR A 278 16.43 -0.82 -7.62
N GLY A 279 16.70 0.44 -7.92
CA GLY A 279 18.04 1.02 -8.07
C GLY A 279 18.53 1.00 -9.53
N ARG A 280 19.84 1.14 -9.73
CA ARG A 280 20.48 1.08 -11.05
C ARG A 280 20.16 -0.26 -11.75
N LYS A 281 19.84 -0.21 -13.04
CA LYS A 281 19.43 -1.39 -13.78
C LYS A 281 19.95 -1.31 -15.20
N VAL A 282 20.39 -2.45 -15.73
CA VAL A 282 20.78 -2.63 -17.13
C VAL A 282 19.79 -3.62 -17.77
N ILE A 283 19.26 -3.28 -18.93
CA ILE A 283 18.36 -4.11 -19.73
C ILE A 283 19.04 -4.36 -21.07
N ALA A 284 19.26 -5.61 -21.42
CA ALA A 284 19.72 -5.97 -22.77
C ALA A 284 18.59 -5.78 -23.77
N ILE A 285 18.89 -5.21 -24.93
CA ILE A 285 17.93 -4.97 -26.01
C ILE A 285 18.37 -5.69 -27.29
N GLY A 286 17.46 -6.48 -27.84
CA GLY A 286 17.68 -7.18 -29.11
C GLY A 286 17.60 -6.25 -30.33
N ALA A 287 17.99 -6.75 -31.49
CA ALA A 287 18.04 -5.98 -32.75
C ALA A 287 16.73 -5.24 -33.09
N PRO A 288 15.51 -5.81 -32.94
CA PRO A 288 14.26 -5.09 -33.21
C PRO A 288 14.04 -3.86 -32.30
N ALA A 289 14.44 -3.96 -31.03
CA ALA A 289 14.34 -2.83 -30.09
C ALA A 289 15.39 -1.74 -30.39
N ARG A 290 16.60 -2.15 -30.79
CA ARG A 290 17.66 -1.23 -31.22
C ARG A 290 17.25 -0.45 -32.49
N GLN A 291 16.70 -1.13 -33.50
CA GLN A 291 16.19 -0.51 -34.70
C GLN A 291 15.08 0.48 -34.41
N LEU A 292 14.07 0.09 -33.61
CA LEU A 292 12.99 0.98 -33.18
C LEU A 292 13.53 2.26 -32.55
N LEU A 293 14.52 2.11 -31.64
CA LEU A 293 15.12 3.26 -30.95
C LEU A 293 15.97 4.13 -31.90
N ALA A 294 16.68 3.53 -32.87
CA ALA A 294 17.46 4.25 -33.83
C ALA A 294 16.60 5.12 -34.77
N GLU A 295 15.40 4.66 -35.10
CA GLU A 295 14.43 5.35 -35.97
C GLU A 295 13.64 6.44 -35.22
N MET A 296 13.71 6.47 -33.87
CA MET A 296 13.00 7.49 -33.07
C MET A 296 13.64 8.88 -33.22
N PRO A 297 12.80 9.92 -33.43
CA PRO A 297 13.32 11.29 -33.53
C PRO A 297 13.83 11.80 -32.18
N ARG A 298 15.06 12.30 -32.15
CA ARG A 298 15.68 12.89 -30.97
C ARG A 298 15.20 14.33 -30.71
N LYS A 299 14.02 14.47 -30.11
CA LYS A 299 13.39 15.76 -29.79
C LYS A 299 13.50 16.07 -28.29
N GLY A 300 14.70 16.32 -27.77
CA GLY A 300 14.95 16.62 -26.36
C GLY A 300 15.53 15.40 -25.59
N ASP A 301 15.43 15.43 -24.26
CA ASP A 301 16.10 14.47 -23.38
C ASP A 301 15.46 13.08 -23.37
N TYR A 302 14.14 13.01 -23.56
CA TYR A 302 13.38 11.77 -23.46
C TYR A 302 13.21 11.09 -24.81
N VAL A 303 13.33 9.75 -24.82
CA VAL A 303 13.04 8.92 -26.01
C VAL A 303 11.56 9.04 -26.38
N PHE A 304 10.69 9.08 -25.38
CA PHE A 304 9.25 9.25 -25.55
C PHE A 304 8.82 10.56 -24.85
N PRO A 305 8.87 11.71 -25.56
CA PRO A 305 8.50 12.99 -24.97
C PRO A 305 6.98 13.16 -24.82
N ALA A 306 6.57 14.00 -23.88
CA ALA A 306 5.19 14.44 -23.74
C ALA A 306 4.69 15.16 -24.99
N ALA A 307 3.36 15.21 -25.19
CA ALA A 307 2.75 15.97 -26.28
C ALA A 307 2.93 17.48 -26.12
N LYS A 308 3.08 17.96 -24.89
CA LYS A 308 3.29 19.36 -24.53
C LYS A 308 4.33 19.46 -23.42
N GLY A 309 5.24 20.43 -23.54
CA GLY A 309 6.34 20.63 -22.60
C GLY A 309 7.50 19.64 -22.78
N ASN A 310 8.51 19.75 -21.90
CA ASN A 310 9.79 19.02 -21.99
C ASN A 310 9.84 17.76 -21.12
N GLY A 311 8.69 17.24 -20.71
CA GLY A 311 8.61 16.05 -19.85
C GLY A 311 8.52 14.73 -20.61
N PRO A 312 8.51 13.60 -19.89
CA PRO A 312 8.30 12.29 -20.47
C PRO A 312 6.85 12.05 -20.87
N LEU A 313 6.61 11.04 -21.69
CA LEU A 313 5.27 10.59 -22.10
C LEU A 313 4.42 10.23 -20.87
N VAL A 314 3.27 10.86 -20.76
CA VAL A 314 2.25 10.59 -19.73
C VAL A 314 0.94 10.12 -20.35
N GLY A 315 0.10 9.47 -19.58
CA GLY A 315 -1.26 9.15 -20.03
C GLY A 315 -1.40 7.95 -20.97
N LEU A 316 -0.42 7.04 -21.03
CA LEU A 316 -0.44 5.84 -21.90
C LEU A 316 -1.71 4.98 -21.77
N GLN A 317 -2.43 5.07 -20.64
CA GLN A 317 -3.57 4.18 -20.37
C GLN A 317 -4.74 4.38 -21.33
N LYS A 318 -5.02 5.62 -21.74
CA LYS A 318 -6.14 5.93 -22.67
C LYS A 318 -5.86 5.39 -24.07
N PRO A 319 -4.73 5.70 -24.71
CA PRO A 319 -4.34 5.08 -25.99
C PRO A 319 -4.27 3.55 -25.91
N TRP A 320 -3.65 3.00 -24.86
CA TRP A 320 -3.61 1.56 -24.64
C TRP A 320 -4.99 0.91 -24.67
N ASN A 321 -5.97 1.52 -23.97
CA ASN A 321 -7.33 0.97 -23.96
C ASN A 321 -7.97 0.95 -25.36
N ALA A 322 -7.75 1.98 -26.19
CA ALA A 322 -8.22 2.02 -27.56
C ALA A 322 -7.57 0.94 -28.43
N ILE A 323 -6.23 0.86 -28.40
CA ILE A 323 -5.44 -0.11 -29.16
C ILE A 323 -5.78 -1.55 -28.74
N ARG A 324 -5.84 -1.79 -27.43
CA ARG A 324 -6.22 -3.10 -26.87
C ARG A 324 -7.61 -3.56 -27.35
N THR A 325 -8.57 -2.64 -27.40
CA THR A 325 -9.93 -2.93 -27.87
C THR A 325 -9.92 -3.25 -29.37
N ALA A 326 -9.21 -2.47 -30.20
CA ALA A 326 -9.03 -2.72 -31.63
C ALA A 326 -8.39 -4.09 -31.89
N ALA A 327 -7.36 -4.44 -31.12
CA ALA A 327 -6.65 -5.72 -31.18
C ALA A 327 -7.45 -6.91 -30.58
N ARG A 328 -8.65 -6.69 -30.03
CA ARG A 328 -9.50 -7.71 -29.37
C ARG A 328 -8.76 -8.45 -28.24
N LEU A 329 -7.99 -7.72 -27.43
CA LEU A 329 -7.16 -8.29 -26.36
C LEU A 329 -7.87 -8.37 -24.98
N GLY A 330 -9.17 -8.03 -24.92
CA GLY A 330 -9.98 -8.16 -23.71
C GLY A 330 -9.44 -7.37 -22.52
N ASP A 331 -9.02 -8.06 -21.48
CA ASP A 331 -8.59 -7.50 -20.19
C ASP A 331 -7.07 -7.29 -20.06
N VAL A 332 -6.29 -7.49 -21.14
CA VAL A 332 -4.83 -7.34 -21.12
C VAL A 332 -4.42 -5.95 -20.63
N ARG A 333 -3.59 -5.89 -19.62
CA ARG A 333 -3.03 -4.66 -19.05
C ARG A 333 -1.70 -4.33 -19.70
N VAL A 334 -1.26 -3.07 -19.65
CA VAL A 334 0.09 -2.69 -20.11
C VAL A 334 1.19 -3.53 -19.43
N HIS A 335 1.00 -3.94 -18.18
CA HIS A 335 2.00 -4.77 -17.48
C HIS A 335 2.05 -6.22 -17.97
N ASP A 336 0.99 -6.70 -18.60
CA ASP A 336 0.93 -8.05 -19.16
C ASP A 336 1.80 -8.19 -20.43
N LEU A 337 2.20 -7.08 -21.07
CA LEU A 337 3.23 -7.07 -22.10
C LEU A 337 4.58 -7.59 -21.58
N ARG A 338 4.94 -7.20 -20.36
CA ARG A 338 6.13 -7.72 -19.68
C ARG A 338 5.99 -9.20 -19.33
N HIS A 339 4.80 -9.63 -18.91
CA HIS A 339 4.52 -11.04 -18.66
C HIS A 339 4.61 -11.85 -19.97
N SER A 340 4.13 -11.28 -21.08
CA SER A 340 4.22 -11.91 -22.41
C SER A 340 5.66 -12.03 -22.87
N HIS A 341 6.50 -10.99 -22.69
CA HIS A 341 7.94 -11.08 -22.98
C HIS A 341 8.60 -12.22 -22.19
N ALA A 342 8.29 -12.33 -20.89
CA ALA A 342 8.84 -13.39 -20.06
C ALA A 342 8.38 -14.78 -20.49
N SER A 343 7.08 -14.95 -20.82
CA SER A 343 6.54 -16.23 -21.29
C SER A 343 7.13 -16.63 -22.64
N THR A 344 7.33 -15.68 -23.54
CA THR A 344 7.99 -15.92 -24.82
C THR A 344 9.44 -16.39 -24.62
N ALA A 345 10.20 -15.78 -23.70
CA ALA A 345 11.57 -16.19 -23.41
C ALA A 345 11.61 -17.63 -22.87
N VAL A 346 10.74 -17.97 -21.91
CA VAL A 346 10.67 -19.34 -21.34
C VAL A 346 10.22 -20.35 -22.41
N ALA A 347 9.21 -20.03 -23.20
CA ALA A 347 8.75 -20.88 -24.31
C ALA A 347 9.82 -21.10 -25.39
N ALA A 348 10.72 -20.13 -25.59
CA ALA A 348 11.89 -20.27 -26.46
C ALA A 348 13.03 -21.13 -25.85
N GLY A 349 12.86 -21.64 -24.63
CA GLY A 349 13.83 -22.49 -23.96
C GLY A 349 14.86 -21.75 -23.10
N GLU A 350 14.69 -20.43 -22.93
CA GLU A 350 15.57 -19.67 -22.04
C GLU A 350 15.35 -20.08 -20.57
N SER A 351 16.45 -20.20 -19.83
CA SER A 351 16.37 -20.53 -18.41
C SER A 351 15.64 -19.45 -17.63
N LEU A 352 14.97 -19.84 -16.52
CA LEU A 352 14.35 -18.88 -15.60
C LEU A 352 15.34 -17.86 -15.07
N PHE A 353 16.61 -18.24 -14.91
CA PHE A 353 17.67 -17.32 -14.49
C PHE A 353 17.93 -16.24 -15.57
N LEU A 354 18.10 -16.63 -16.82
CA LEU A 354 18.29 -15.68 -17.94
C LEU A 354 17.05 -14.81 -18.14
N THR A 355 15.85 -15.41 -18.12
CA THR A 355 14.59 -14.66 -18.19
C THR A 355 14.51 -13.63 -17.05
N GLY A 356 14.90 -13.99 -15.82
CA GLY A 356 14.97 -13.05 -14.71
C GLY A 356 15.96 -11.91 -14.94
N LYS A 357 17.12 -12.20 -15.53
CA LYS A 357 18.13 -11.19 -15.91
C LYS A 357 17.61 -10.26 -17.00
N LEU A 358 16.99 -10.77 -18.06
CA LEU A 358 16.37 -9.98 -19.13
C LEU A 358 15.34 -9.00 -18.55
N LEU A 359 14.49 -9.46 -17.63
CA LEU A 359 13.52 -8.62 -16.96
C LEU A 359 14.13 -7.67 -15.92
N GLY A 360 15.36 -7.92 -15.48
CA GLY A 360 15.98 -7.20 -14.35
C GLY A 360 15.25 -7.45 -13.03
N HIS A 361 14.96 -8.71 -12.72
CA HIS A 361 14.47 -9.13 -11.43
C HIS A 361 15.62 -9.19 -10.42
N ALA A 362 15.46 -8.53 -9.28
CA ALA A 362 16.44 -8.60 -8.19
C ALA A 362 16.34 -9.92 -7.39
N ARG A 363 15.19 -10.60 -7.46
CA ARG A 363 14.92 -11.84 -6.72
C ARG A 363 14.45 -12.93 -7.67
N PRO A 364 15.05 -14.14 -7.60
CA PRO A 364 14.67 -15.28 -8.44
C PRO A 364 13.22 -15.70 -8.30
N GLU A 365 12.65 -15.58 -7.08
CA GLU A 365 11.26 -15.95 -6.78
C GLU A 365 10.25 -15.18 -7.64
N THR A 366 10.63 -13.98 -8.10
CA THR A 366 9.76 -13.18 -8.99
C THR A 366 9.63 -13.82 -10.37
N THR A 367 10.64 -14.57 -10.82
CA THR A 367 10.66 -15.26 -12.12
C THR A 367 10.10 -16.68 -12.01
N ALA A 368 10.12 -17.29 -10.83
CA ALA A 368 9.62 -18.65 -10.57
C ALA A 368 8.14 -18.83 -10.97
N ARG A 369 7.36 -17.73 -11.02
CA ARG A 369 5.98 -17.75 -11.52
C ARG A 369 5.84 -18.27 -12.96
N TYR A 370 6.88 -18.19 -13.77
CA TYR A 370 6.87 -18.67 -15.16
C TYR A 370 7.36 -20.12 -15.30
N ALA A 371 7.69 -20.79 -14.19
CA ALA A 371 8.25 -22.15 -14.22
C ALA A 371 7.32 -23.17 -14.89
N HIS A 372 6.00 -23.01 -14.71
CA HIS A 372 4.99 -23.88 -15.32
C HIS A 372 4.94 -23.80 -16.86
N LEU A 373 5.61 -22.80 -17.48
CA LEU A 373 5.73 -22.66 -18.94
C LEU A 373 6.96 -23.36 -19.49
N ALA A 374 7.77 -23.98 -18.64
CA ALA A 374 9.03 -24.63 -19.02
C ALA A 374 8.89 -26.14 -19.31
N ASP A 375 7.71 -26.74 -19.22
CA ASP A 375 7.54 -28.20 -19.37
C ASP A 375 7.92 -28.70 -20.78
N ASP A 376 7.44 -28.05 -21.84
CA ASP A 376 7.81 -28.40 -23.21
C ASP A 376 9.29 -28.10 -23.54
N PRO A 377 9.84 -26.91 -23.19
CA PRO A 377 11.27 -26.64 -23.28
C PRO A 377 12.15 -27.64 -22.50
N LEU A 378 11.69 -28.14 -21.34
CA LEU A 378 12.42 -29.14 -20.55
C LEU A 378 12.53 -30.47 -21.29
N ARG A 379 11.46 -30.95 -21.90
CA ARG A 379 11.46 -32.17 -22.73
C ARG A 379 12.41 -32.02 -23.92
N ALA A 380 12.28 -30.91 -24.68
CA ALA A 380 13.17 -30.64 -25.79
C ALA A 380 14.66 -30.51 -25.37
N ALA A 381 14.93 -29.98 -24.17
CA ALA A 381 16.29 -29.95 -23.63
C ALA A 381 16.79 -31.36 -23.26
N ALA A 382 15.95 -32.19 -22.66
CA ALA A 382 16.28 -33.59 -22.34
C ALA A 382 16.61 -34.36 -23.61
N ASP A 383 15.81 -34.21 -24.67
CA ASP A 383 16.04 -34.87 -25.97
C ASP A 383 17.34 -34.40 -26.59
N ARG A 384 17.64 -33.08 -26.58
CA ARG A 384 18.91 -32.55 -27.09
C ARG A 384 20.13 -33.05 -26.34
N VAL A 385 20.05 -33.13 -25.01
CA VAL A 385 21.16 -33.60 -24.16
C VAL A 385 21.36 -35.09 -24.36
N ALA A 386 20.28 -35.87 -24.30
CA ALA A 386 20.33 -37.31 -24.51
C ALA A 386 20.86 -37.68 -25.93
N GLY A 387 20.38 -36.93 -26.95
CA GLY A 387 20.86 -37.11 -28.33
C GLY A 387 22.36 -36.86 -28.47
N ARG A 388 22.87 -35.74 -27.90
CA ARG A 388 24.33 -35.46 -27.91
C ARG A 388 25.17 -36.57 -27.22
N ILE A 389 24.65 -37.08 -26.10
CA ILE A 389 25.32 -38.19 -25.38
C ILE A 389 25.28 -39.45 -26.23
N ALA A 390 24.13 -39.79 -26.83
CA ALA A 390 23.98 -40.93 -27.68
C ALA A 390 24.93 -40.88 -28.90
N ASP A 391 25.05 -39.72 -29.56
CA ASP A 391 26.00 -39.50 -30.64
C ASP A 391 27.46 -39.78 -30.20
N GLN A 392 27.85 -39.28 -29.02
CA GLN A 392 29.19 -39.50 -28.46
C GLN A 392 29.43 -40.95 -28.05
N LEU A 393 28.37 -41.69 -27.70
CA LEU A 393 28.44 -43.11 -27.42
C LEU A 393 28.42 -44.00 -28.68
N GLY A 394 28.32 -43.37 -29.85
CA GLY A 394 28.22 -44.12 -31.13
C GLY A 394 26.85 -44.78 -31.32
N GLN A 395 25.85 -44.41 -30.54
CA GLN A 395 24.48 -44.90 -30.67
C GLN A 395 23.74 -44.05 -31.69
N ARG A 396 23.35 -44.60 -32.84
CA ARG A 396 22.38 -43.97 -33.73
C ARG A 396 21.00 -44.10 -33.14
N VAL A 397 20.43 -43.01 -32.63
CA VAL A 397 19.02 -42.96 -32.23
C VAL A 397 18.20 -42.69 -33.49
N ASP A 398 17.36 -43.69 -33.84
CA ASP A 398 16.38 -43.51 -34.92
C ASP A 398 15.25 -42.61 -34.42
N THR A 399 15.28 -41.32 -34.79
CA THR A 399 14.29 -40.33 -34.37
C THR A 399 12.94 -40.48 -35.08
N THR A 400 12.82 -41.50 -35.96
CA THR A 400 11.56 -41.80 -36.68
C THR A 400 10.71 -42.91 -35.99
N ALA A 401 11.15 -43.42 -34.84
CA ALA A 401 10.37 -44.43 -34.12
C ALA A 401 9.11 -43.80 -33.53
N ASP A 402 7.94 -44.20 -34.01
CA ASP A 402 6.63 -43.87 -33.42
C ASP A 402 6.56 -44.31 -31.96
N ILE A 403 6.44 -43.38 -31.05
CA ILE A 403 6.23 -43.68 -29.64
C ILE A 403 4.83 -44.25 -29.48
N VAL A 404 4.71 -45.54 -29.40
CA VAL A 404 3.45 -46.23 -29.10
C VAL A 404 3.09 -45.91 -27.63
N PRO A 405 1.94 -45.25 -27.35
CA PRO A 405 1.57 -44.97 -25.98
C PRO A 405 1.27 -46.26 -25.22
N ILE A 406 1.99 -46.51 -24.13
CA ILE A 406 1.69 -47.63 -23.21
C ILE A 406 0.30 -47.39 -22.62
N ARG A 407 -0.70 -48.18 -23.03
CA ARG A 407 -1.99 -48.25 -22.36
C ARG A 407 -1.77 -48.71 -20.95
N ARG A 408 -2.06 -47.90 -19.95
CA ARG A 408 -2.17 -48.36 -18.57
C ARG A 408 -3.34 -49.33 -18.49
N ALA A 409 -3.06 -50.52 -17.97
CA ALA A 409 -4.05 -51.55 -17.62
C ALA A 409 -4.87 -51.11 -16.41
#